data_7f7f247f6b1f4d752e4f216af34c69ad
#
_entry.id   7f7f247f6b1f4d752e4f216af34c69ad
#
_cell.length_a   1.000
_cell.length_b   1.000
_cell.length_c   1.000
_cell.angle_alpha   90.00
_cell.angle_beta   90.00
_cell.angle_gamma   90.00
#
_symmetry.space_group_name_H-M   'P 1'
#
loop_
_entity.id
_entity.type
_entity.pdbx_description
1 polymer ?
#
loop_
_entity_poly.entity_id
_entity_poly.type
_entity_poly.pdbx_seq_one_letter_code
_entity_poly.pdbx_strand_id
1 'polypeptide(L)'
;MAKQSPTRTRPGDGVASPVEERLAQLSAQFDLLKAQVRQAQQLANLGTAAAMLAHEVNNLLTPIRAYAEYALTSDDHELMRKALTVTTNNGHMLIAMSSRILEISAAKPRKTEPVAVRAVVEDALASLCRDLSKDGIDVSVNVDESLTVQADPLQLQQVFFNLFLNAREAMSASHSGRLTVSGTRNDRTVVIEVRNTGDPIPPELLPHLFEPFQTSKPVEREGRRRCGGLGLALCRDLIEENQGTIRVSSTLGESTTFTIALPAVPTTTS
;
A
#
# COMPACT_ATOMS: atom_id res chain seq x y z
N MET A 1 -65.59 -18.85 51.67
CA MET A 1 -64.29 -19.55 51.84
C MET A 1 -63.60 -19.58 50.51
N ALA A 2 -62.73 -18.59 50.30
CA ALA A 2 -61.89 -18.46 49.07
C ALA A 2 -60.46 -18.86 49.43
N LYS A 3 -59.93 -19.88 48.78
CA LYS A 3 -58.56 -20.40 48.92
C LYS A 3 -57.66 -19.47 48.15
N GLN A 4 -56.74 -18.77 48.81
CA GLN A 4 -55.61 -18.10 48.24
C GLN A 4 -54.52 -19.11 47.87
N SER A 5 -54.10 -19.11 46.59
CA SER A 5 -52.93 -19.86 46.12
C SER A 5 -51.66 -19.05 46.37
N PRO A 6 -50.56 -19.67 46.79
CA PRO A 6 -49.33 -18.97 47.03
C PRO A 6 -48.61 -18.64 45.72
N THR A 7 -48.21 -17.40 45.59
CA THR A 7 -47.39 -16.85 44.49
C THR A 7 -45.99 -17.48 44.51
N ARG A 8 -45.66 -18.17 43.42
CA ARG A 8 -44.35 -18.80 43.19
C ARG A 8 -43.36 -17.75 42.79
N THR A 9 -42.48 -17.35 43.69
CA THR A 9 -41.29 -16.50 43.43
C THR A 9 -40.38 -17.26 42.49
N ARG A 10 -40.00 -16.62 41.37
CA ARG A 10 -38.98 -17.10 40.44
C ARG A 10 -37.61 -16.92 41.10
N PRO A 11 -36.75 -17.95 41.15
CA PRO A 11 -35.35 -17.77 41.49
C PRO A 11 -34.61 -17.40 40.20
N GLY A 12 -33.94 -16.25 40.14
CA GLY A 12 -33.16 -15.88 38.97
C GLY A 12 -32.62 -14.47 38.95
N ASP A 13 -32.36 -13.82 40.07
CA ASP A 13 -31.42 -12.69 40.09
C ASP A 13 -30.06 -13.29 40.44
N GLY A 14 -29.32 -13.71 39.38
CA GLY A 14 -27.98 -14.27 39.49
C GLY A 14 -26.97 -13.20 39.92
N VAL A 15 -26.68 -13.16 41.22
CA VAL A 15 -25.45 -12.55 41.69
C VAL A 15 -24.30 -13.38 41.07
N ALA A 16 -23.50 -12.77 40.22
CA ALA A 16 -22.35 -13.43 39.59
C ALA A 16 -21.50 -14.10 40.67
N SER A 17 -21.10 -15.35 40.43
CA SER A 17 -20.21 -16.07 41.37
C SER A 17 -18.93 -15.29 41.55
N PRO A 18 -18.36 -15.25 42.79
CA PRO A 18 -17.04 -14.61 43.02
C PRO A 18 -15.94 -15.09 42.08
N VAL A 19 -16.09 -16.29 41.52
CA VAL A 19 -15.18 -16.86 40.52
C VAL A 19 -15.42 -16.22 39.14
N GLU A 20 -16.67 -15.96 38.74
CA GLU A 20 -17.02 -15.30 37.48
C GLU A 20 -16.55 -13.84 37.47
N GLU A 21 -16.72 -13.11 38.59
CA GLU A 21 -16.18 -11.76 38.75
C GLU A 21 -14.65 -11.74 38.65
N ARG A 22 -13.99 -12.73 39.25
CA ARG A 22 -12.53 -12.83 39.18
C ARG A 22 -12.02 -13.17 37.79
N LEU A 23 -12.72 -14.05 37.08
CA LEU A 23 -12.44 -14.36 35.67
C LEU A 23 -12.64 -13.14 34.76
N ALA A 24 -13.71 -12.39 34.96
CA ALA A 24 -13.95 -11.15 34.22
C ALA A 24 -12.86 -10.09 34.48
N GLN A 25 -12.41 -9.92 35.73
CA GLN A 25 -11.32 -9.03 36.07
C GLN A 25 -10.00 -9.46 35.43
N LEU A 26 -9.66 -10.76 35.46
CA LEU A 26 -8.45 -11.29 34.82
C LEU A 26 -8.51 -11.14 33.28
N SER A 27 -9.66 -11.38 32.67
CA SER A 27 -9.85 -11.15 31.24
C SER A 27 -9.64 -9.68 30.87
N ALA A 28 -10.23 -8.75 31.63
CA ALA A 28 -10.04 -7.32 31.40
C ALA A 28 -8.58 -6.87 31.57
N GLN A 29 -7.87 -7.40 32.58
CA GLN A 29 -6.44 -7.15 32.76
C GLN A 29 -5.60 -7.71 31.62
N PHE A 30 -5.94 -8.88 31.11
CA PHE A 30 -5.25 -9.51 29.98
C PHE A 30 -5.46 -8.70 28.69
N ASP A 31 -6.67 -8.21 28.45
CA ASP A 31 -6.96 -7.37 27.28
C ASP A 31 -6.23 -6.02 27.35
N LEU A 32 -6.14 -5.43 28.55
CA LEU A 32 -5.37 -4.20 28.76
C LEU A 32 -3.87 -4.43 28.51
N LEU A 33 -3.31 -5.50 29.04
CA LEU A 33 -1.91 -5.87 28.82
C LEU A 33 -1.63 -6.12 27.33
N LYS A 34 -2.53 -6.80 26.64
CA LYS A 34 -2.43 -7.06 25.20
C LYS A 34 -2.45 -5.76 24.37
N ALA A 35 -3.27 -4.78 24.79
CA ALA A 35 -3.28 -3.46 24.19
C ALA A 35 -1.96 -2.70 24.42
N GLN A 36 -1.42 -2.74 25.63
CA GLN A 36 -0.13 -2.11 25.97
C GLN A 36 1.03 -2.75 25.19
N VAL A 37 1.07 -4.07 25.08
CA VAL A 37 2.09 -4.77 24.28
C VAL A 37 2.00 -4.38 22.80
N ARG A 38 0.80 -4.30 22.23
CA ARG A 38 0.61 -3.82 20.84
C ARG A 38 1.11 -2.39 20.67
N GLN A 39 0.79 -1.51 21.61
CA GLN A 39 1.25 -0.12 21.57
C GLN A 39 2.78 -0.02 21.68
N ALA A 40 3.41 -0.79 22.57
CA ALA A 40 4.86 -0.86 22.69
C ALA A 40 5.52 -1.40 21.41
N GLN A 41 4.94 -2.44 20.79
CA GLN A 41 5.40 -2.96 19.51
C GLN A 41 5.27 -1.94 18.38
N GLN A 42 4.16 -1.18 18.33
CA GLN A 42 3.98 -0.10 17.36
C GLN A 42 5.04 0.99 17.53
N LEU A 43 5.32 1.39 18.78
CA LEU A 43 6.37 2.39 19.06
C LEU A 43 7.77 1.89 18.73
N ALA A 44 8.08 0.63 19.00
CA ALA A 44 9.36 0.01 18.63
C ALA A 44 9.53 -0.08 17.12
N ASN A 45 8.47 -0.50 16.41
CA ASN A 45 8.45 -0.54 14.95
C ASN A 45 8.59 0.87 14.36
N LEU A 46 7.96 1.88 14.96
CA LEU A 46 8.08 3.28 14.56
C LEU A 46 9.51 3.81 14.74
N GLY A 47 10.19 3.44 15.84
CA GLY A 47 11.59 3.81 16.08
C GLY A 47 12.54 3.21 15.04
N THR A 48 12.36 1.93 14.71
CA THR A 48 13.15 1.25 13.67
C THR A 48 12.82 1.84 12.28
N ALA A 49 11.54 2.06 11.99
CA ALA A 49 11.12 2.69 10.76
C ALA A 49 11.66 4.12 10.62
N ALA A 50 11.67 4.92 11.69
CA ALA A 50 12.21 6.28 11.68
C ALA A 50 13.71 6.31 11.36
N ALA A 51 14.50 5.38 11.93
CA ALA A 51 15.92 5.27 11.62
C ALA A 51 16.17 4.88 10.15
N MET A 52 15.39 3.93 9.62
CA MET A 52 15.45 3.54 8.22
C MET A 52 14.99 4.67 7.29
N LEU A 53 13.90 5.37 7.64
CA LEU A 53 13.42 6.54 6.91
C LEU A 53 14.47 7.65 6.87
N ALA A 54 15.12 7.96 7.99
CA ALA A 54 16.21 8.94 8.04
C ALA A 54 17.38 8.54 7.13
N HIS A 55 17.72 7.27 7.10
CA HIS A 55 18.75 6.74 6.21
C HIS A 55 18.33 6.87 4.73
N GLU A 56 17.09 6.58 4.41
CA GLU A 56 16.55 6.65 3.04
C GLU A 56 16.41 8.10 2.55
N VAL A 57 15.96 9.02 3.41
CA VAL A 57 15.96 10.46 3.15
C VAL A 57 17.39 10.94 2.83
N ASN A 58 18.37 10.55 3.63
CA ASN A 58 19.78 10.92 3.37
C ASN A 58 20.31 10.32 2.06
N ASN A 59 19.89 9.10 1.71
CA ASN A 59 20.24 8.46 0.43
C ASN A 59 19.66 9.20 -0.78
N LEU A 60 18.46 9.80 -0.64
CA LEU A 60 17.85 10.62 -1.70
C LEU A 60 18.43 12.03 -1.77
N LEU A 61 18.76 12.64 -0.62
CA LEU A 61 19.34 13.99 -0.55
C LEU A 61 20.81 14.03 -1.02
N THR A 62 21.60 13.01 -0.74
CA THR A 62 23.02 12.97 -1.09
C THR A 62 23.27 13.12 -2.60
N PRO A 63 22.60 12.36 -3.50
CA PRO A 63 22.72 12.59 -4.94
C PRO A 63 22.20 13.94 -5.39
N ILE A 64 21.09 14.44 -4.83
CA ILE A 64 20.56 15.77 -5.13
C ILE A 64 21.64 16.82 -4.93
N ARG A 65 22.25 16.83 -3.74
CA ARG A 65 23.31 17.78 -3.39
C ARG A 65 24.52 17.64 -4.31
N ALA A 66 25.04 16.42 -4.50
CA ALA A 66 26.22 16.17 -5.31
C ALA A 66 26.04 16.61 -6.77
N TYR A 67 24.88 16.27 -7.38
CA TYR A 67 24.59 16.68 -8.75
C TYR A 67 24.33 18.20 -8.86
N ALA A 68 23.67 18.80 -7.85
CA ALA A 68 23.46 20.25 -7.83
C ALA A 68 24.80 21.04 -7.71
N GLU A 69 25.67 20.62 -6.78
CA GLU A 69 27.01 21.22 -6.62
C GLU A 69 27.84 21.11 -7.90
N TYR A 70 27.78 19.94 -8.56
CA TYR A 70 28.50 19.72 -9.81
C TYR A 70 27.95 20.55 -10.98
N ALA A 71 26.62 20.67 -11.08
CA ALA A 71 25.97 21.48 -12.11
C ALA A 71 26.24 22.96 -11.96
N LEU A 72 26.45 23.47 -10.74
CA LEU A 72 26.82 24.87 -10.49
C LEU A 72 28.24 25.21 -10.93
N THR A 73 29.13 24.22 -11.08
CA THR A 73 30.54 24.40 -11.43
C THR A 73 30.85 23.97 -12.86
N SER A 74 29.88 23.50 -13.62
CA SER A 74 30.04 22.97 -14.98
C SER A 74 29.22 23.77 -15.98
N ASP A 75 29.82 24.06 -17.14
CA ASP A 75 29.14 24.63 -18.30
C ASP A 75 28.58 23.57 -19.27
N ASP A 76 28.65 22.29 -18.88
CA ASP A 76 28.15 21.18 -19.68
C ASP A 76 26.61 21.05 -19.57
N HIS A 77 25.91 21.41 -20.64
CA HIS A 77 24.45 21.36 -20.72
C HIS A 77 23.86 19.95 -20.53
N GLU A 78 24.51 18.90 -21.01
CA GLU A 78 24.08 17.51 -20.86
C GLU A 78 24.14 17.11 -19.38
N LEU A 79 25.20 17.51 -18.70
CA LEU A 79 25.38 17.24 -17.28
C LEU A 79 24.42 18.02 -16.42
N MET A 80 24.16 19.30 -16.72
CA MET A 80 23.14 20.11 -16.05
C MET A 80 21.74 19.48 -16.19
N ARG A 81 21.42 18.99 -17.38
CA ARG A 81 20.16 18.29 -17.64
C ARG A 81 20.03 17.00 -16.82
N LYS A 82 21.10 16.22 -16.74
CA LYS A 82 21.16 15.01 -15.90
C LYS A 82 20.99 15.34 -14.42
N ALA A 83 21.65 16.39 -13.95
CA ALA A 83 21.55 16.88 -12.58
C ALA A 83 20.11 17.30 -12.23
N LEU A 84 19.45 18.07 -13.08
CA LEU A 84 18.06 18.46 -12.92
C LEU A 84 17.11 17.25 -12.91
N THR A 85 17.34 16.28 -13.80
CA THR A 85 16.55 15.04 -13.84
C THR A 85 16.67 14.24 -12.55
N VAL A 86 17.89 14.04 -12.04
CA VAL A 86 18.14 13.32 -10.79
C VAL A 86 17.51 14.05 -9.61
N THR A 87 17.69 15.38 -9.54
CA THR A 87 17.11 16.22 -8.49
C THR A 87 15.59 16.14 -8.47
N THR A 88 14.96 16.25 -9.63
CA THR A 88 13.49 16.18 -9.76
C THR A 88 12.96 14.80 -9.36
N ASN A 89 13.59 13.72 -9.83
CA ASN A 89 13.15 12.36 -9.50
C ASN A 89 13.30 12.05 -8.01
N ASN A 90 14.42 12.42 -7.40
CA ASN A 90 14.63 12.21 -5.97
C ASN A 90 13.74 13.13 -5.12
N GLY A 91 13.45 14.35 -5.59
CA GLY A 91 12.50 15.26 -4.97
C GLY A 91 11.09 14.70 -4.92
N HIS A 92 10.60 14.11 -6.01
CA HIS A 92 9.30 13.42 -6.03
C HIS A 92 9.26 12.23 -5.06
N MET A 93 10.35 11.47 -4.95
CA MET A 93 10.46 10.39 -3.98
C MET A 93 10.39 10.89 -2.52
N LEU A 94 11.07 12.00 -2.22
CA LEU A 94 11.02 12.63 -0.89
C LEU A 94 9.62 13.13 -0.54
N ILE A 95 8.90 13.72 -1.49
CA ILE A 95 7.52 14.15 -1.30
C ILE A 95 6.62 12.94 -1.01
N ALA A 96 6.71 11.88 -1.81
CA ALA A 96 5.94 10.66 -1.59
C ALA A 96 6.24 10.02 -0.22
N MET A 97 7.50 10.06 0.21
CA MET A 97 7.94 9.54 1.50
C MET A 97 7.43 10.39 2.67
N SER A 98 7.48 11.72 2.52
CA SER A 98 6.93 12.66 3.50
C SER A 98 5.42 12.51 3.67
N SER A 99 4.68 12.34 2.59
CA SER A 99 3.24 12.09 2.63
C SER A 99 2.92 10.80 3.39
N ARG A 100 3.70 9.73 3.19
CA ARG A 100 3.56 8.47 3.95
C ARG A 100 3.77 8.64 5.45
N ILE A 101 4.78 9.42 5.86
CA ILE A 101 5.04 9.71 7.28
C ILE A 101 3.87 10.48 7.90
N LEU A 102 3.33 11.45 7.18
CA LEU A 102 2.18 12.24 7.61
C LEU A 102 0.89 11.38 7.71
N GLU A 103 0.69 10.44 6.82
CA GLU A 103 -0.45 9.52 6.84
C GLU A 103 -0.39 8.54 8.03
N ILE A 104 0.80 8.02 8.36
CA ILE A 104 1.01 7.19 9.57
C ILE A 104 0.76 8.00 10.86
N SER A 105 1.07 9.30 10.84
CA SER A 105 0.93 10.22 11.99
C SER A 105 -0.47 10.83 12.12
N ALA A 106 -1.18 11.02 11.01
CA ALA A 106 -2.48 11.66 10.99
C ALA A 106 -3.59 10.61 10.96
N ALA A 107 -4.24 10.39 12.10
CA ALA A 107 -5.55 9.75 12.16
C ALA A 107 -6.61 10.66 11.49
N LYS A 108 -6.53 10.84 10.17
CA LYS A 108 -7.60 11.52 9.43
C LYS A 108 -8.82 10.61 9.40
N PRO A 109 -10.03 11.17 9.59
CA PRO A 109 -11.25 10.39 9.41
C PRO A 109 -11.27 9.86 7.96
N ARG A 110 -11.39 8.54 7.83
CA ARG A 110 -11.47 7.85 6.54
C ARG A 110 -12.64 8.39 5.75
N LYS A 111 -12.40 8.84 4.55
CA LYS A 111 -13.45 9.29 3.65
C LYS A 111 -13.65 8.25 2.56
N THR A 112 -14.34 7.16 2.92
CA THR A 112 -14.72 6.14 1.95
C THR A 112 -15.89 6.65 1.13
N GLU A 113 -15.73 6.70 -0.18
CA GLU A 113 -16.75 7.16 -1.12
C GLU A 113 -16.80 6.24 -2.37
N PRO A 114 -17.85 6.31 -3.20
CA PRO A 114 -17.88 5.65 -4.48
C PRO A 114 -16.79 6.19 -5.41
N VAL A 115 -15.86 5.34 -5.82
CA VAL A 115 -14.70 5.69 -6.64
C VAL A 115 -14.76 4.95 -7.97
N ALA A 116 -14.71 5.67 -9.09
CA ALA A 116 -14.57 5.10 -10.42
C ALA A 116 -13.13 4.57 -10.59
N VAL A 117 -12.98 3.25 -10.73
CA VAL A 117 -11.66 2.60 -10.77
C VAL A 117 -10.82 3.10 -11.94
N ARG A 118 -11.42 3.27 -13.12
CA ARG A 118 -10.73 3.74 -14.31
C ARG A 118 -10.10 5.12 -14.11
N ALA A 119 -10.85 6.07 -13.54
CA ALA A 119 -10.36 7.42 -13.30
C ALA A 119 -9.12 7.43 -12.39
N VAL A 120 -9.16 6.68 -11.29
CA VAL A 120 -8.02 6.59 -10.35
C VAL A 120 -6.80 5.92 -10.99
N VAL A 121 -7.01 4.90 -11.84
CA VAL A 121 -5.92 4.26 -12.60
C VAL A 121 -5.27 5.26 -13.57
N GLU A 122 -6.06 6.04 -14.29
CA GLU A 122 -5.57 7.06 -15.24
C GLU A 122 -4.83 8.19 -14.51
N ASP A 123 -5.36 8.66 -13.37
CA ASP A 123 -4.70 9.67 -12.51
C ASP A 123 -3.36 9.16 -11.95
N ALA A 124 -3.31 7.89 -11.53
CA ALA A 124 -2.07 7.27 -11.06
C ALA A 124 -1.01 7.13 -12.17
N LEU A 125 -1.43 6.77 -13.40
CA LEU A 125 -0.55 6.74 -14.57
C LEU A 125 -0.03 8.14 -14.92
N ALA A 126 -0.88 9.16 -14.91
CA ALA A 126 -0.51 10.55 -15.17
C ALA A 126 0.49 11.07 -14.11
N SER A 127 0.39 10.61 -12.86
CA SER A 127 1.28 10.98 -11.76
C SER A 127 2.70 10.42 -11.88
N LEU A 128 2.97 9.48 -12.79
CA LEU A 128 4.31 8.93 -13.01
C LEU A 128 5.32 9.93 -13.58
N CYS A 129 4.89 11.15 -13.94
CA CYS A 129 5.71 12.25 -14.47
C CYS A 129 6.61 11.89 -15.66
N ARG A 130 6.49 10.67 -16.19
CA ARG A 130 7.24 10.18 -17.35
C ARG A 130 6.34 9.27 -18.19
N ASP A 131 6.30 9.56 -19.46
CA ASP A 131 5.64 8.73 -20.45
C ASP A 131 6.32 7.35 -20.52
N LEU A 132 5.61 6.30 -20.13
CA LEU A 132 6.10 4.91 -20.13
C LEU A 132 6.47 4.43 -21.53
N SER A 133 5.86 5.01 -22.58
CA SER A 133 6.18 4.71 -23.99
C SER A 133 7.64 5.06 -24.34
N LYS A 134 8.21 6.09 -23.69
CA LYS A 134 9.63 6.45 -23.83
C LYS A 134 10.60 5.45 -23.21
N ASP A 135 10.09 4.63 -22.29
CA ASP A 135 10.82 3.51 -21.71
C ASP A 135 10.54 2.19 -22.47
N GLY A 136 9.83 2.23 -23.61
CA GLY A 136 9.45 1.07 -24.42
C GLY A 136 8.33 0.23 -23.80
N ILE A 137 7.55 0.80 -22.88
CA ILE A 137 6.47 0.08 -22.18
C ILE A 137 5.12 0.43 -22.84
N ASP A 138 4.44 -0.58 -23.33
CA ASP A 138 3.07 -0.51 -23.86
C ASP A 138 2.07 -0.60 -22.71
N VAL A 139 1.17 0.39 -22.58
CA VAL A 139 0.18 0.47 -21.51
C VAL A 139 -1.22 0.23 -22.06
N SER A 140 -1.94 -0.70 -21.45
CA SER A 140 -3.32 -1.03 -21.78
C SER A 140 -4.21 -0.99 -20.55
N VAL A 141 -5.27 -0.17 -20.57
CA VAL A 141 -6.26 -0.05 -19.48
C VAL A 141 -7.60 -0.61 -19.96
N ASN A 142 -7.93 -1.81 -19.50
CA ASN A 142 -9.14 -2.57 -19.83
C ASN A 142 -10.10 -2.58 -18.62
N VAL A 143 -10.44 -1.39 -18.14
CA VAL A 143 -11.33 -1.17 -17.01
C VAL A 143 -12.57 -0.46 -17.52
N ASP A 144 -13.75 -1.06 -17.29
CA ASP A 144 -15.03 -0.46 -17.69
C ASP A 144 -15.28 0.81 -16.86
N GLU A 145 -15.82 1.86 -17.49
CA GLU A 145 -16.08 3.16 -16.84
C GLU A 145 -17.13 3.04 -15.71
N SER A 146 -18.00 2.06 -15.78
CA SER A 146 -19.03 1.80 -14.77
C SER A 146 -18.49 1.11 -13.50
N LEU A 147 -17.26 0.59 -13.53
CA LEU A 147 -16.65 -0.11 -12.38
C LEU A 147 -16.37 0.87 -11.24
N THR A 148 -17.15 0.71 -10.16
CA THR A 148 -17.08 1.58 -8.99
C THR A 148 -16.86 0.75 -7.73
N VAL A 149 -15.93 1.19 -6.88
CA VAL A 149 -15.61 0.57 -5.59
C VAL A 149 -15.88 1.55 -4.45
N GLN A 150 -16.12 1.02 -3.25
CA GLN A 150 -16.23 1.82 -2.04
C GLN A 150 -14.82 1.93 -1.41
N ALA A 151 -14.14 3.07 -1.58
CA ALA A 151 -12.76 3.24 -1.14
C ALA A 151 -12.42 4.72 -0.85
N ASP A 152 -11.26 4.95 -0.26
CA ASP A 152 -10.63 6.28 -0.22
C ASP A 152 -9.87 6.49 -1.56
N PRO A 153 -10.23 7.51 -2.37
CA PRO A 153 -9.64 7.72 -3.68
C PRO A 153 -8.14 8.01 -3.63
N LEU A 154 -7.65 8.72 -2.61
CA LEU A 154 -6.24 9.03 -2.46
C LEU A 154 -5.42 7.78 -2.10
N GLN A 155 -5.95 6.94 -1.22
CA GLN A 155 -5.32 5.67 -0.87
C GLN A 155 -5.26 4.73 -2.07
N LEU A 156 -6.33 4.65 -2.84
CA LEU A 156 -6.37 3.80 -4.03
C LEU A 156 -5.42 4.31 -5.13
N GLN A 157 -5.35 5.63 -5.34
CA GLN A 157 -4.37 6.24 -6.24
C GLN A 157 -2.93 5.91 -5.82
N GLN A 158 -2.62 5.97 -4.52
CA GLN A 158 -1.32 5.62 -3.98
C GLN A 158 -0.95 4.16 -4.21
N VAL A 159 -1.92 3.24 -4.08
CA VAL A 159 -1.73 1.81 -4.38
C VAL A 159 -1.34 1.63 -5.85
N PHE A 160 -2.12 2.17 -6.79
CA PHE A 160 -1.81 2.03 -8.21
C PHE A 160 -0.48 2.68 -8.57
N PHE A 161 -0.18 3.86 -8.06
CA PHE A 161 1.10 4.53 -8.27
C PHE A 161 2.29 3.64 -7.86
N ASN A 162 2.22 3.01 -6.68
CA ASN A 162 3.27 2.10 -6.22
C ASN A 162 3.40 0.84 -7.11
N LEU A 163 2.26 0.26 -7.55
CA LEU A 163 2.28 -0.90 -8.42
C LEU A 163 2.86 -0.56 -9.81
N PHE A 164 2.54 0.61 -10.35
CA PHE A 164 3.06 1.07 -11.65
C PHE A 164 4.56 1.38 -11.58
N LEU A 165 5.05 1.96 -10.48
CA LEU A 165 6.48 2.14 -10.24
C LEU A 165 7.20 0.78 -10.20
N ASN A 166 6.66 -0.20 -9.48
CA ASN A 166 7.23 -1.54 -9.41
C ASN A 166 7.25 -2.23 -10.78
N ALA A 167 6.15 -2.11 -11.54
CA ALA A 167 6.05 -2.64 -12.89
C ALA A 167 7.08 -2.03 -13.83
N ARG A 168 7.20 -0.69 -13.83
CA ARG A 168 8.20 0.03 -14.63
C ARG A 168 9.63 -0.40 -14.28
N GLU A 169 9.93 -0.53 -13.00
CA GLU A 169 11.23 -1.01 -12.56
C GLU A 169 11.54 -2.42 -13.04
N ALA A 170 10.57 -3.35 -12.95
CA ALA A 170 10.74 -4.72 -13.40
C ALA A 170 10.99 -4.81 -14.91
N MET A 171 10.46 -3.87 -15.70
CA MET A 171 10.63 -3.81 -17.15
C MET A 171 11.83 -2.95 -17.61
N SER A 172 12.54 -2.29 -16.69
CA SER A 172 13.60 -1.33 -17.03
C SER A 172 14.82 -1.96 -17.69
N ALA A 173 15.08 -3.24 -17.46
CA ALA A 173 16.24 -3.95 -18.03
C ALA A 173 16.04 -4.35 -19.50
N SER A 174 14.82 -4.66 -19.89
CA SER A 174 14.50 -5.14 -21.25
C SER A 174 14.26 -4.01 -22.26
N HIS A 175 14.10 -2.76 -21.82
CA HIS A 175 13.67 -1.61 -22.65
C HIS A 175 12.44 -1.91 -23.51
N SER A 176 11.68 -2.93 -23.15
CA SER A 176 10.42 -3.32 -23.79
C SER A 176 9.56 -4.03 -22.75
N GLY A 177 8.28 -3.70 -22.71
CA GLY A 177 7.38 -4.34 -21.76
C GLY A 177 5.93 -3.99 -22.03
N ARG A 178 5.06 -4.70 -21.32
CA ARG A 178 3.62 -4.39 -21.34
C ARG A 178 3.11 -4.30 -19.92
N LEU A 179 2.38 -3.21 -19.66
CA LEU A 179 1.62 -2.99 -18.44
C LEU A 179 0.13 -3.05 -18.79
N THR A 180 -0.59 -3.99 -18.22
CA THR A 180 -2.04 -4.14 -18.46
C THR A 180 -2.76 -3.98 -17.14
N VAL A 181 -3.77 -3.12 -17.11
CA VAL A 181 -4.71 -3.00 -16.00
C VAL A 181 -6.06 -3.47 -16.48
N SER A 182 -6.66 -4.45 -15.84
CA SER A 182 -8.00 -4.95 -16.13
C SER A 182 -8.88 -4.96 -14.90
N GLY A 183 -10.18 -4.78 -15.10
CA GLY A 183 -11.14 -4.77 -14.01
C GLY A 183 -12.36 -5.62 -14.35
N THR A 184 -12.82 -6.42 -13.40
CA THR A 184 -14.05 -7.22 -13.51
C THR A 184 -14.89 -7.09 -12.25
N ARG A 185 -16.21 -7.13 -12.41
CA ARG A 185 -17.15 -7.12 -11.29
C ARG A 185 -17.74 -8.51 -11.08
N ASN A 186 -17.64 -8.98 -9.84
CA ASN A 186 -18.30 -10.20 -9.37
C ASN A 186 -19.25 -9.81 -8.24
N ASP A 187 -20.57 -9.86 -8.47
CA ASP A 187 -21.64 -9.54 -7.49
C ASP A 187 -21.31 -8.37 -6.53
N ARG A 188 -20.63 -8.65 -5.42
CA ARG A 188 -20.30 -7.69 -4.35
C ARG A 188 -18.86 -7.22 -4.36
N THR A 189 -18.06 -7.66 -5.32
CA THR A 189 -16.62 -7.41 -5.35
C THR A 189 -16.20 -6.97 -6.73
N VAL A 190 -15.32 -5.97 -6.80
CA VAL A 190 -14.58 -5.61 -8.01
C VAL A 190 -13.18 -6.19 -7.87
N VAL A 191 -12.76 -6.94 -8.87
CA VAL A 191 -11.40 -7.50 -8.98
C VAL A 191 -10.63 -6.69 -10.02
N ILE A 192 -9.48 -6.16 -9.63
CA ILE A 192 -8.61 -5.37 -10.48
C ILE A 192 -7.27 -6.09 -10.56
N GLU A 193 -6.79 -6.32 -11.78
CA GLU A 193 -5.51 -6.93 -12.04
C GLU A 193 -4.55 -5.94 -12.67
N VAL A 194 -3.37 -5.81 -12.08
CA VAL A 194 -2.24 -5.05 -12.62
C VAL A 194 -1.19 -6.05 -13.02
N ARG A 195 -1.00 -6.24 -14.33
CA ARG A 195 -0.09 -7.22 -14.91
C ARG A 195 1.04 -6.54 -15.67
N ASN A 196 2.28 -6.96 -15.41
CA ASN A 196 3.44 -6.50 -16.16
C ASN A 196 4.28 -7.68 -16.67
N THR A 197 4.87 -7.50 -17.86
CA THR A 197 5.90 -8.40 -18.40
C THR A 197 7.26 -7.83 -17.99
N GLY A 198 7.96 -8.44 -17.10
CA GLY A 198 9.27 -7.93 -16.66
C GLY A 198 10.01 -9.00 -15.91
N ASP A 199 11.07 -8.62 -15.21
CA ASP A 199 11.78 -9.54 -14.36
C ASP A 199 10.82 -10.21 -13.36
N PRO A 200 10.80 -11.54 -13.26
CA PRO A 200 9.91 -12.24 -12.35
C PRO A 200 10.34 -12.04 -10.90
N ILE A 201 9.37 -12.17 -10.00
CA ILE A 201 9.66 -12.21 -8.58
C ILE A 201 10.11 -13.62 -8.20
N PRO A 202 11.28 -13.79 -7.53
CA PRO A 202 11.73 -15.08 -7.06
C PRO A 202 10.67 -15.77 -6.20
N PRO A 203 10.41 -17.09 -6.40
CA PRO A 203 9.36 -17.81 -5.67
C PRO A 203 9.51 -17.76 -4.15
N GLU A 204 10.75 -17.73 -3.67
CA GLU A 204 11.07 -17.62 -2.24
C GLU A 204 10.67 -16.29 -1.61
N LEU A 205 10.51 -15.22 -2.42
CA LEU A 205 10.10 -13.91 -1.95
C LEU A 205 8.59 -13.70 -1.97
N LEU A 206 7.85 -14.45 -2.79
CA LEU A 206 6.40 -14.28 -2.94
C LEU A 206 5.64 -14.33 -1.60
N PRO A 207 5.93 -15.25 -0.66
CA PRO A 207 5.23 -15.31 0.63
C PRO A 207 5.46 -14.07 1.51
N HIS A 208 6.63 -13.41 1.36
CA HIS A 208 7.08 -12.30 2.19
C HIS A 208 7.00 -10.93 1.48
N LEU A 209 6.51 -10.91 0.24
CA LEU A 209 6.58 -9.72 -0.63
C LEU A 209 5.87 -8.48 -0.05
N PHE A 210 4.84 -8.69 0.75
CA PHE A 210 4.09 -7.61 1.42
C PHE A 210 4.59 -7.32 2.85
N GLU A 211 5.67 -7.98 3.30
CA GLU A 211 6.29 -7.63 4.57
C GLU A 211 7.14 -6.37 4.39
N PRO A 212 7.20 -5.49 5.40
CA PRO A 212 8.03 -4.30 5.34
C PRO A 212 9.50 -4.66 5.10
N PHE A 213 10.18 -3.86 4.27
CA PHE A 213 11.62 -3.97 3.95
C PHE A 213 12.01 -5.20 3.12
N GLN A 214 11.07 -5.94 2.58
CA GLN A 214 11.36 -7.01 1.62
C GLN A 214 11.62 -6.44 0.22
N THR A 215 12.77 -6.79 -0.34
CA THR A 215 13.15 -6.43 -1.70
C THR A 215 13.85 -7.60 -2.37
N SER A 216 13.51 -7.87 -3.63
CA SER A 216 14.12 -8.93 -4.43
C SER A 216 15.49 -8.54 -5.01
N LYS A 217 15.98 -7.33 -4.74
CA LYS A 217 17.13 -6.78 -5.47
C LYS A 217 18.33 -6.60 -4.56
N PRO A 218 19.52 -7.13 -4.94
CA PRO A 218 20.77 -6.92 -4.21
C PRO A 218 21.09 -5.42 -4.16
N VAL A 219 21.66 -4.99 -3.02
CA VAL A 219 21.96 -3.59 -2.66
C VAL A 219 22.95 -2.92 -3.62
N GLU A 220 23.59 -3.67 -4.51
CA GLU A 220 24.69 -3.19 -5.35
C GLU A 220 24.52 -3.51 -6.83
N ARG A 221 24.06 -2.53 -7.60
CA ARG A 221 24.55 -2.27 -8.96
C ARG A 221 24.44 -0.78 -9.26
N GLU A 222 25.60 -0.12 -9.44
CA GLU A 222 25.79 1.18 -10.08
C GLU A 222 24.99 2.36 -9.51
N GLY A 223 25.12 2.66 -8.20
CA GLY A 223 24.65 3.95 -7.64
C GLY A 223 23.14 4.19 -7.69
N ARG A 224 22.34 3.26 -8.20
CA ARG A 224 20.87 3.30 -8.19
C ARG A 224 20.33 2.47 -7.03
N ARG A 225 20.36 3.03 -5.83
CA ARG A 225 19.61 2.47 -4.70
C ARG A 225 18.13 2.67 -4.96
N ARG A 226 17.40 1.55 -5.04
CA ARG A 226 15.96 1.51 -5.25
C ARG A 226 15.22 1.52 -3.92
N CYS A 227 14.02 2.12 -3.90
CA CYS A 227 13.20 2.31 -2.70
C CYS A 227 13.06 1.05 -1.87
N GLY A 228 13.30 1.16 -0.57
CA GLY A 228 13.54 0.10 0.39
C GLY A 228 12.36 -0.80 0.78
N GLY A 229 11.66 -1.44 -0.15
CA GLY A 229 10.71 -2.54 0.19
C GLY A 229 9.48 -2.14 1.03
N LEU A 230 9.17 -0.84 1.17
CA LEU A 230 8.00 -0.35 1.90
C LEU A 230 6.74 -0.19 1.04
N GLY A 231 6.91 -0.07 -0.29
CA GLY A 231 5.81 0.24 -1.20
C GLY A 231 4.70 -0.81 -1.24
N LEU A 232 5.07 -2.10 -1.28
CA LEU A 232 4.09 -3.19 -1.33
C LEU A 232 3.46 -3.48 0.02
N ALA A 233 4.22 -3.34 1.12
CA ALA A 233 3.66 -3.42 2.48
C ALA A 233 2.56 -2.36 2.66
N LEU A 234 2.84 -1.12 2.26
CA LEU A 234 1.84 -0.05 2.27
C LEU A 234 0.63 -0.37 1.37
N CYS A 235 0.85 -0.94 0.16
CA CYS A 235 -0.27 -1.33 -0.69
C CYS A 235 -1.21 -2.31 0.01
N ARG A 236 -0.68 -3.29 0.73
CA ARG A 236 -1.50 -4.22 1.51
C ARG A 236 -2.28 -3.51 2.60
N ASP A 237 -1.61 -2.68 3.41
CA ASP A 237 -2.26 -1.98 4.51
C ASP A 237 -3.38 -1.07 4.01
N LEU A 238 -3.16 -0.29 2.93
CA LEU A 238 -4.18 0.58 2.34
C LEU A 238 -5.35 -0.20 1.74
N ILE A 239 -5.10 -1.33 1.10
CA ILE A 239 -6.17 -2.17 0.55
C ILE A 239 -6.99 -2.83 1.67
N GLU A 240 -6.34 -3.34 2.73
CA GLU A 240 -7.01 -3.90 3.92
C GLU A 240 -7.83 -2.82 4.64
N GLU A 241 -7.34 -1.59 4.72
CA GLU A 241 -8.09 -0.45 5.24
C GLU A 241 -9.36 -0.16 4.44
N ASN A 242 -9.34 -0.38 3.13
CA ASN A 242 -10.51 -0.27 2.26
C ASN A 242 -11.34 -1.57 2.19
N GLN A 243 -11.18 -2.48 3.18
CA GLN A 243 -11.90 -3.76 3.28
C GLN A 243 -11.67 -4.68 2.08
N GLY A 244 -10.52 -4.52 1.42
CA GLY A 244 -10.12 -5.32 0.27
C GLY A 244 -9.04 -6.33 0.60
N THR A 245 -8.57 -7.01 -0.43
CA THR A 245 -7.42 -7.90 -0.38
C THR A 245 -6.51 -7.67 -1.58
N ILE A 246 -5.19 -7.84 -1.40
CA ILE A 246 -4.21 -7.82 -2.47
C ILE A 246 -3.43 -9.13 -2.49
N ARG A 247 -3.21 -9.68 -3.67
CA ARG A 247 -2.42 -10.89 -3.89
C ARG A 247 -1.46 -10.67 -5.05
N VAL A 248 -0.45 -11.53 -5.15
CA VAL A 248 0.52 -11.51 -6.23
C VAL A 248 0.73 -12.91 -6.77
N SER A 249 0.92 -13.01 -8.08
CA SER A 249 1.44 -14.19 -8.76
C SER A 249 2.53 -13.75 -9.73
N SER A 250 3.60 -14.52 -9.84
CA SER A 250 4.71 -14.25 -10.75
C SER A 250 5.20 -15.55 -11.33
N THR A 251 5.29 -15.63 -12.66
CA THR A 251 5.75 -16.80 -13.41
C THR A 251 6.96 -16.43 -14.25
N LEU A 252 8.02 -17.21 -14.11
CA LEU A 252 9.25 -17.00 -14.86
C LEU A 252 9.00 -17.05 -16.38
N GLY A 253 9.45 -16.01 -17.09
CA GLY A 253 9.29 -15.91 -18.55
C GLY A 253 7.90 -15.48 -19.02
N GLU A 254 6.94 -15.23 -18.10
CA GLU A 254 5.58 -14.79 -18.46
C GLU A 254 5.29 -13.38 -17.95
N SER A 255 4.85 -13.26 -16.70
CA SER A 255 4.42 -11.98 -16.13
C SER A 255 4.32 -12.03 -14.62
N THR A 256 4.30 -10.84 -14.01
CA THR A 256 3.87 -10.62 -12.64
C THR A 256 2.49 -9.97 -12.65
N THR A 257 1.57 -10.51 -11.85
CA THR A 257 0.20 -10.01 -11.73
C THR A 257 -0.13 -9.74 -10.26
N PHE A 258 -0.49 -8.50 -9.97
CA PHE A 258 -1.10 -8.12 -8.69
C PHE A 258 -2.61 -8.11 -8.85
N THR A 259 -3.31 -8.85 -8.01
CA THR A 259 -4.77 -8.95 -8.00
C THR A 259 -5.32 -8.26 -6.74
N ILE A 260 -6.11 -7.20 -6.93
CA ILE A 260 -6.77 -6.43 -5.89
C ILE A 260 -8.25 -6.75 -5.93
N ALA A 261 -8.84 -7.08 -4.79
CA ALA A 261 -10.29 -7.24 -4.65
C ALA A 261 -10.83 -6.23 -3.64
N LEU A 262 -11.81 -5.42 -4.06
CA LEU A 262 -12.43 -4.36 -3.26
C LEU A 262 -13.95 -4.52 -3.25
N PRO A 263 -14.67 -4.05 -2.20
CA PRO A 263 -16.12 -4.03 -2.17
C PRO A 263 -16.68 -3.20 -3.32
N ALA A 264 -17.59 -3.77 -4.09
CA ALA A 264 -18.33 -3.05 -5.11
C ALA A 264 -19.37 -2.12 -4.47
N VAL A 265 -19.59 -0.96 -5.06
CA VAL A 265 -20.73 -0.11 -4.67
C VAL A 265 -22.02 -0.88 -4.98
N PRO A 266 -22.98 -0.97 -4.03
CA PRO A 266 -24.25 -1.61 -4.28
C PRO A 266 -24.94 -0.97 -5.49
N THR A 267 -25.31 -1.77 -6.47
CA THR A 267 -26.19 -1.31 -7.57
C THR A 267 -27.56 -1.07 -6.98
N THR A 268 -27.96 0.17 -6.83
CA THR A 268 -29.36 0.50 -6.56
C THR A 268 -30.13 0.09 -7.81
N THR A 269 -30.77 -1.07 -7.75
CA THR A 269 -31.77 -1.48 -8.75
C THR A 269 -32.93 -0.52 -8.58
N SER A 270 -33.09 0.44 -9.52
CA SER A 270 -34.29 1.28 -9.65
C SER A 270 -35.43 0.47 -10.20
#